data_109053bb04e7c190c0ff0f80c490cc91
#
_entry.id   109053bb04e7c190c0ff0f80c490cc91
#
_cell.length_a   1.000
_cell.length_b   1.000
_cell.length_c   1.000
_cell.angle_alpha   90.00
_cell.angle_beta   90.00
_cell.angle_gamma   90.00
#
_symmetry.space_group_name_H-M   'P 1'
#
loop_
_entity.id
_entity.type
_entity.pdbx_description
1 polymer ?
#
loop_
_entity_poly.entity_id
_entity_poly.type
_entity_poly.pdbx_seq_one_letter_code
_entity_poly.pdbx_strand_id
1 'polypeptide(L)'
;MKNYYAPDENGFFGEHGGLYVSETLIPALQELAEAYKAAKEDPSFWEEFRHDLKHYVGRPSPVYHAARLSEHLGGAQIWLKREDLNHTGAHKVNNTIGQALLARRMGKKRVIAETGAGQHGVASATVAARFGMTCDVYMGADDIQRQMPNVFRMKLLGANVVSVDSGSRTLKDAINEAMREWVARVDDTFYIIGTAAGPAPYPEMVRDFQCVIGNEAKEQMLEAIGRQPDVAVACVGGGSNAIGLFYPYIEEENVRLVGVEAGGLGVDTPDHAAPITSKAPIGVLHGFRSYLMQDENGQVLGTHSVSAGLDYPGIGPEHSHLNDINRVEYTVAKDDEALEAFDLLCRFEGIIPALESSHAVAWAVKNAPKMSKDQVILVNLSGRGDKDINTVAKLKGIEL
;
A
#
# COMPACT_ATOMS: atom_id res chain seq x y z
N MET A 1 -24.15 -4.17 -2.11
CA MET A 1 -23.74 -4.09 -3.54
C MET A 1 -23.46 -5.51 -4.03
N LYS A 2 -24.49 -6.19 -4.51
CA LYS A 2 -24.31 -7.53 -5.08
C LYS A 2 -23.78 -7.37 -6.50
N ASN A 3 -22.69 -8.04 -6.83
CA ASN A 3 -22.01 -8.04 -8.13
C ASN A 3 -21.12 -6.79 -8.35
N TYR A 4 -20.08 -6.61 -7.52
CA TYR A 4 -19.01 -5.69 -7.84
C TYR A 4 -18.11 -6.32 -8.91
N TYR A 5 -18.14 -5.77 -10.12
CA TYR A 5 -17.29 -6.18 -11.25
C TYR A 5 -16.42 -5.01 -11.69
N ALA A 6 -15.16 -5.03 -11.29
CA ALA A 6 -14.14 -4.11 -11.74
C ALA A 6 -12.75 -4.79 -11.62
N PRO A 7 -11.81 -4.50 -12.54
CA PRO A 7 -11.96 -3.61 -13.68
C PRO A 7 -12.75 -4.23 -14.84
N ASP A 8 -13.07 -3.41 -15.86
CA ASP A 8 -13.55 -3.89 -17.15
C ASP A 8 -12.41 -4.53 -17.98
N GLU A 9 -12.73 -5.00 -19.19
CA GLU A 9 -11.77 -5.65 -20.10
C GLU A 9 -10.61 -4.74 -20.55
N ASN A 10 -10.76 -3.43 -20.42
CA ASN A 10 -9.75 -2.42 -20.76
C ASN A 10 -8.98 -1.92 -19.52
N GLY A 11 -9.23 -2.49 -18.35
CA GLY A 11 -8.58 -2.14 -17.09
C GLY A 11 -9.13 -0.89 -16.41
N PHE A 12 -10.37 -0.50 -16.72
CA PHE A 12 -11.03 0.62 -16.08
C PHE A 12 -11.91 0.20 -14.89
N PHE A 13 -11.82 0.98 -13.83
CA PHE A 13 -12.68 0.98 -12.66
C PHE A 13 -13.60 2.20 -12.77
N GLY A 14 -14.73 2.08 -13.45
CA GLY A 14 -15.55 3.20 -13.87
C GLY A 14 -14.79 4.14 -14.81
N GLU A 15 -14.54 5.38 -14.41
CA GLU A 15 -13.77 6.36 -15.19
C GLU A 15 -12.26 6.33 -14.92
N HIS A 16 -11.79 5.50 -13.98
CA HIS A 16 -10.42 5.45 -13.49
C HIS A 16 -9.68 4.21 -13.99
N GLY A 17 -8.35 4.24 -14.02
CA GLY A 17 -7.52 3.14 -14.50
C GLY A 17 -7.09 3.29 -15.94
N GLY A 18 -7.14 2.20 -16.70
CA GLY A 18 -6.77 2.18 -18.11
C GLY A 18 -5.28 2.06 -18.37
N LEU A 19 -4.87 2.39 -19.60
CA LEU A 19 -3.52 2.17 -20.12
C LEU A 19 -3.01 3.43 -20.81
N TYR A 20 -2.36 4.33 -20.07
CA TYR A 20 -1.84 5.63 -20.53
C TYR A 20 -0.31 5.64 -20.52
N VAL A 21 0.29 4.81 -21.35
CA VAL A 21 1.75 4.63 -21.46
C VAL A 21 2.25 4.95 -22.87
N SER A 22 3.57 5.07 -23.02
CA SER A 22 4.17 5.15 -24.35
C SER A 22 3.91 3.86 -25.13
N GLU A 23 3.79 3.97 -26.46
CA GLU A 23 3.57 2.82 -27.36
C GLU A 23 4.61 1.70 -27.17
N THR A 24 5.82 2.06 -26.78
CA THR A 24 6.92 1.10 -26.53
C THR A 24 6.66 0.15 -25.35
N LEU A 25 5.79 0.52 -24.39
CA LEU A 25 5.41 -0.34 -23.26
C LEU A 25 4.18 -1.22 -23.55
N ILE A 26 3.41 -0.94 -24.58
CA ILE A 26 2.17 -1.68 -24.88
C ILE A 26 2.43 -3.19 -25.02
N PRO A 27 3.44 -3.64 -25.82
CA PRO A 27 3.71 -5.08 -25.93
C PRO A 27 4.06 -5.75 -24.60
N ALA A 28 4.85 -5.09 -23.76
CA ALA A 28 5.24 -5.64 -22.43
C ALA A 28 4.05 -5.75 -21.49
N LEU A 29 3.13 -4.78 -21.51
CA LEU A 29 1.92 -4.80 -20.71
C LEU A 29 0.90 -5.83 -21.22
N GLN A 30 0.84 -6.05 -22.55
CA GLN A 30 0.04 -7.14 -23.13
C GLN A 30 0.60 -8.51 -22.73
N GLU A 31 1.93 -8.71 -22.85
CA GLU A 31 2.59 -9.93 -22.35
C GLU A 31 2.27 -10.19 -20.88
N LEU A 32 2.35 -9.14 -20.05
CA LEU A 32 2.01 -9.22 -18.63
C LEU A 32 0.55 -9.58 -18.41
N ALA A 33 -0.37 -8.94 -19.12
CA ALA A 33 -1.81 -9.18 -18.98
C ALA A 33 -2.19 -10.62 -19.36
N GLU A 34 -1.61 -11.15 -20.46
CA GLU A 34 -1.81 -12.53 -20.88
C GLU A 34 -1.23 -13.52 -19.86
N ALA A 35 0.00 -13.28 -19.39
CA ALA A 35 0.64 -14.12 -18.37
C ALA A 35 -0.14 -14.11 -17.05
N TYR A 36 -0.63 -12.95 -16.63
CA TYR A 36 -1.42 -12.81 -15.41
C TYR A 36 -2.80 -13.48 -15.56
N LYS A 37 -3.47 -13.33 -16.69
CA LYS A 37 -4.72 -14.02 -17.00
C LYS A 37 -4.54 -15.54 -16.92
N ALA A 38 -3.50 -16.07 -17.54
CA ALA A 38 -3.17 -17.51 -17.47
C ALA A 38 -2.87 -17.95 -16.03
N ALA A 39 -2.13 -17.15 -15.25
CA ALA A 39 -1.82 -17.44 -13.86
C ALA A 39 -3.09 -17.43 -12.96
N LYS A 40 -4.07 -16.56 -13.22
CA LYS A 40 -5.34 -16.52 -12.49
C LYS A 40 -6.12 -17.83 -12.62
N GLU A 41 -6.04 -18.49 -13.77
CA GLU A 41 -6.75 -19.73 -14.09
C GLU A 41 -5.94 -20.99 -13.73
N ASP A 42 -4.65 -20.84 -13.36
CA ASP A 42 -3.77 -21.98 -13.03
C ASP A 42 -3.75 -22.28 -11.52
N PRO A 43 -4.36 -23.37 -11.06
CA PRO A 43 -4.33 -23.75 -9.65
C PRO A 43 -2.89 -23.91 -9.11
N SER A 44 -1.93 -24.34 -9.93
CA SER A 44 -0.54 -24.53 -9.52
C SER A 44 0.16 -23.22 -9.17
N PHE A 45 -0.20 -22.11 -9.83
CA PHE A 45 0.28 -20.78 -9.47
C PHE A 45 -0.17 -20.39 -8.06
N TRP A 46 -1.45 -20.55 -7.78
CA TRP A 46 -2.01 -20.19 -6.48
C TRP A 46 -1.59 -21.14 -5.36
N GLU A 47 -1.32 -22.40 -5.66
CA GLU A 47 -0.73 -23.34 -4.68
C GLU A 47 0.68 -22.90 -4.29
N GLU A 48 1.51 -22.56 -5.26
CA GLU A 48 2.87 -22.06 -5.01
C GLU A 48 2.84 -20.72 -4.27
N PHE A 49 1.97 -19.80 -4.68
CA PHE A 49 1.77 -18.52 -4.00
C PHE A 49 1.37 -18.72 -2.54
N ARG A 50 0.35 -19.53 -2.26
CA ARG A 50 -0.10 -19.85 -0.89
C ARG A 50 0.98 -20.57 -0.08
N HIS A 51 1.74 -21.47 -0.71
CA HIS A 51 2.87 -22.14 -0.07
C HIS A 51 3.91 -21.11 0.41
N ASP A 52 4.29 -20.17 -0.45
CA ASP A 52 5.25 -19.14 -0.09
C ASP A 52 4.71 -18.15 0.94
N LEU A 53 3.44 -17.76 0.85
CA LEU A 53 2.80 -16.94 1.86
C LEU A 53 2.85 -17.63 3.25
N LYS A 54 2.61 -18.94 3.31
CA LYS A 54 2.61 -19.69 4.56
C LYS A 54 4.03 -19.92 5.11
N HIS A 55 4.92 -20.46 4.27
CA HIS A 55 6.21 -20.99 4.73
C HIS A 55 7.37 -20.00 4.66
N TYR A 56 7.24 -18.94 3.87
CA TYR A 56 8.25 -17.91 3.73
C TYR A 56 7.82 -16.56 4.31
N VAL A 57 6.60 -16.13 4.05
CA VAL A 57 6.08 -14.86 4.59
C VAL A 57 5.63 -14.98 6.05
N GLY A 58 5.17 -16.16 6.47
CA GLY A 58 4.74 -16.42 7.85
C GLY A 58 3.23 -16.19 8.07
N ARG A 59 2.42 -16.27 6.99
CA ARG A 59 0.98 -16.11 7.09
C ARG A 59 0.28 -17.39 7.58
N PRO A 60 -0.95 -17.27 8.14
CA PRO A 60 -1.76 -16.06 8.28
C PRO A 60 -1.22 -15.09 9.32
N SER A 61 -1.23 -13.78 9.00
CA SER A 61 -0.99 -12.76 10.03
C SER A 61 -2.21 -12.67 10.95
N PRO A 62 -2.03 -12.58 12.28
CA PRO A 62 -3.17 -12.65 13.19
C PRO A 62 -4.00 -11.35 13.22
N VAL A 63 -5.26 -11.46 13.65
CA VAL A 63 -5.98 -10.34 14.22
C VAL A 63 -5.70 -10.30 15.73
N TYR A 64 -5.56 -9.10 16.28
CA TYR A 64 -5.18 -8.86 17.67
C TYR A 64 -6.10 -7.84 18.31
N HIS A 65 -6.70 -8.17 19.44
CA HIS A 65 -7.52 -7.23 20.21
C HIS A 65 -6.61 -6.28 20.99
N ALA A 66 -6.57 -5.01 20.61
CA ALA A 66 -5.86 -3.95 21.31
C ALA A 66 -6.65 -3.53 22.58
N ALA A 67 -6.68 -4.44 23.57
CA ALA A 67 -7.58 -4.35 24.71
C ALA A 67 -7.28 -3.14 25.60
N ARG A 68 -5.99 -2.88 25.88
CA ARG A 68 -5.59 -1.76 26.74
C ARG A 68 -5.82 -0.41 26.07
N LEU A 69 -5.59 -0.33 24.75
CA LEU A 69 -5.89 0.86 23.97
C LEU A 69 -7.42 1.09 23.93
N SER A 70 -8.20 0.05 23.68
CA SER A 70 -9.66 0.11 23.68
C SER A 70 -10.22 0.58 25.02
N GLU A 71 -9.69 0.04 26.13
CA GLU A 71 -10.07 0.44 27.48
C GLU A 71 -9.71 1.90 27.79
N HIS A 72 -8.50 2.33 27.38
CA HIS A 72 -8.03 3.70 27.56
C HIS A 72 -8.90 4.73 26.83
N LEU A 73 -9.29 4.44 25.60
CA LEU A 73 -10.09 5.34 24.79
C LEU A 73 -11.57 5.31 25.18
N GLY A 74 -12.07 4.17 25.65
CA GLY A 74 -13.50 3.92 25.83
C GLY A 74 -14.23 3.78 24.48
N GLY A 75 -15.50 3.38 24.48
CA GLY A 75 -16.26 3.17 23.23
C GLY A 75 -15.90 1.87 22.51
N ALA A 76 -15.78 1.91 21.18
CA ALA A 76 -15.59 0.70 20.36
C ALA A 76 -14.30 -0.06 20.68
N GLN A 77 -14.36 -1.38 20.48
CA GLN A 77 -13.18 -2.25 20.55
C GLN A 77 -12.30 -2.05 19.31
N ILE A 78 -10.99 -1.94 19.52
CA ILE A 78 -10.01 -1.82 18.44
C ILE A 78 -9.32 -3.16 18.25
N TRP A 79 -9.40 -3.68 17.03
CA TRP A 79 -8.70 -4.88 16.58
C TRP A 79 -7.72 -4.54 15.48
N LEU A 80 -6.56 -5.19 15.47
CA LEU A 80 -5.47 -4.93 14.52
C LEU A 80 -5.26 -6.17 13.64
N LYS A 81 -5.35 -6.02 12.33
CA LYS A 81 -4.81 -7.02 11.39
C LYS A 81 -3.30 -6.78 11.27
N ARG A 82 -2.51 -7.72 11.78
CA ARG A 82 -1.08 -7.57 12.08
C ARG A 82 -0.18 -7.87 10.87
N GLU A 83 -0.29 -7.06 9.80
CA GLU A 83 0.59 -7.17 8.62
C GLU A 83 2.05 -6.75 8.93
N ASP A 84 2.29 -6.07 10.02
CA ASP A 84 3.61 -5.74 10.57
C ASP A 84 4.43 -6.97 11.01
N LEU A 85 3.79 -8.11 11.23
CA LEU A 85 4.44 -9.37 11.62
C LEU A 85 4.89 -10.21 10.42
N ASN A 86 4.52 -9.86 9.20
CA ASN A 86 4.97 -10.56 8.01
C ASN A 86 6.50 -10.46 7.84
N HIS A 87 7.09 -11.44 7.15
CA HIS A 87 8.47 -11.31 6.68
C HIS A 87 8.67 -9.97 5.96
N THR A 88 9.78 -9.31 6.15
CA THR A 88 10.10 -7.92 5.78
C THR A 88 9.43 -6.82 6.66
N GLY A 89 8.42 -7.16 7.46
CA GLY A 89 7.80 -6.26 8.42
C GLY A 89 6.67 -5.39 7.87
N ALA A 90 6.05 -5.79 6.75
CA ALA A 90 4.91 -5.08 6.15
C ALA A 90 4.14 -5.97 5.17
N HIS A 91 2.95 -5.50 4.75
CA HIS A 91 2.09 -6.12 3.72
C HIS A 91 2.74 -6.24 2.33
N LYS A 92 3.77 -5.46 2.03
CA LYS A 92 4.37 -5.37 0.69
C LYS A 92 4.84 -6.73 0.14
N VAL A 93 5.31 -7.61 1.02
CA VAL A 93 5.80 -8.94 0.64
C VAL A 93 4.73 -9.82 -0.01
N ASN A 94 3.45 -9.65 0.35
CA ASN A 94 2.35 -10.42 -0.25
C ASN A 94 2.31 -10.20 -1.77
N ASN A 95 2.33 -8.94 -2.17
CA ASN A 95 2.32 -8.54 -3.58
C ASN A 95 3.61 -8.93 -4.30
N THR A 96 4.78 -8.66 -3.70
CA THR A 96 6.06 -8.92 -4.36
C THR A 96 6.31 -10.42 -4.58
N ILE A 97 5.83 -11.31 -3.72
CA ILE A 97 5.86 -12.77 -3.95
C ILE A 97 5.04 -13.12 -5.19
N GLY A 98 3.82 -12.63 -5.31
CA GLY A 98 2.97 -12.89 -6.48
C GLY A 98 3.58 -12.41 -7.78
N GLN A 99 4.06 -11.16 -7.80
CA GLN A 99 4.71 -10.60 -8.99
C GLN A 99 6.02 -11.31 -9.35
N ALA A 100 6.85 -11.69 -8.37
CA ALA A 100 8.09 -12.41 -8.62
C ALA A 100 7.84 -13.84 -9.14
N LEU A 101 6.82 -14.53 -8.62
CA LEU A 101 6.36 -15.82 -9.17
C LEU A 101 5.94 -15.69 -10.63
N LEU A 102 5.17 -14.64 -10.95
CA LEU A 102 4.75 -14.36 -12.31
C LEU A 102 5.94 -14.05 -13.22
N ALA A 103 6.85 -13.15 -12.78
CA ALA A 103 8.07 -12.81 -13.49
C ALA A 103 8.93 -14.06 -13.81
N ARG A 104 9.06 -14.97 -12.85
CA ARG A 104 9.77 -16.24 -13.05
C ARG A 104 9.09 -17.13 -14.10
N ARG A 105 7.76 -17.24 -14.08
CA ARG A 105 7.00 -18.01 -15.09
C ARG A 105 7.08 -17.38 -16.49
N MET A 106 7.22 -16.05 -16.56
CA MET A 106 7.50 -15.32 -17.82
C MET A 106 8.97 -15.45 -18.28
N GLY A 107 9.83 -16.13 -17.51
CA GLY A 107 11.25 -16.29 -17.84
C GLY A 107 12.12 -15.05 -17.63
N LYS A 108 11.61 -14.01 -16.98
CA LYS A 108 12.37 -12.79 -16.68
C LYS A 108 13.42 -13.08 -15.62
N LYS A 109 14.63 -12.54 -15.81
CA LYS A 109 15.79 -12.77 -14.93
C LYS A 109 16.16 -11.55 -14.08
N ARG A 110 15.63 -10.41 -14.42
CA ARG A 110 15.83 -9.14 -13.75
C ARG A 110 14.50 -8.57 -13.31
N VAL A 111 14.47 -8.01 -12.10
CA VAL A 111 13.35 -7.21 -11.62
C VAL A 111 13.83 -5.80 -11.29
N ILE A 112 12.94 -4.85 -11.50
CA ILE A 112 13.12 -3.48 -11.02
C ILE A 112 11.96 -3.11 -10.13
N ALA A 113 12.18 -2.17 -9.21
CA ALA A 113 11.15 -1.64 -8.34
C ALA A 113 11.43 -0.17 -8.01
N GLU A 114 10.39 0.57 -7.71
CA GLU A 114 10.45 1.89 -7.06
C GLU A 114 10.31 1.75 -5.55
N THR A 115 10.76 2.76 -4.80
CA THR A 115 10.44 2.82 -3.37
C THR A 115 10.58 4.23 -2.82
N GLY A 116 9.69 4.61 -1.87
CA GLY A 116 9.80 5.82 -1.06
C GLY A 116 10.29 5.46 0.35
N ALA A 117 9.43 4.93 1.22
CA ALA A 117 9.78 4.50 2.57
C ALA A 117 10.77 3.31 2.65
N GLY A 118 11.14 2.72 1.52
CA GLY A 118 12.06 1.58 1.43
C GLY A 118 11.42 0.22 1.66
N GLN A 119 10.21 0.12 2.17
CA GLN A 119 9.57 -1.19 2.46
C GLN A 119 9.29 -2.00 1.20
N HIS A 120 8.84 -1.36 0.12
CA HIS A 120 8.66 -2.04 -1.16
C HIS A 120 9.98 -2.49 -1.77
N GLY A 121 11.00 -1.63 -1.71
CA GLY A 121 12.35 -1.97 -2.16
C GLY A 121 12.93 -3.17 -1.40
N VAL A 122 12.80 -3.21 -0.08
CA VAL A 122 13.21 -4.36 0.74
C VAL A 122 12.44 -5.62 0.35
N ALA A 123 11.11 -5.53 0.17
CA ALA A 123 10.31 -6.68 -0.24
C ALA A 123 10.70 -7.19 -1.63
N SER A 124 10.95 -6.29 -2.59
CA SER A 124 11.40 -6.63 -3.95
C SER A 124 12.79 -7.25 -3.96
N ALA A 125 13.74 -6.68 -3.21
CA ALA A 125 15.07 -7.26 -3.04
C ALA A 125 15.01 -8.67 -2.39
N THR A 126 14.11 -8.85 -1.40
CA THR A 126 13.91 -10.13 -0.71
C THR A 126 13.44 -11.21 -1.68
N VAL A 127 12.41 -10.94 -2.49
CA VAL A 127 11.88 -11.93 -3.44
C VAL A 127 12.87 -12.19 -4.60
N ALA A 128 13.59 -11.15 -5.05
CA ALA A 128 14.62 -11.30 -6.07
C ALA A 128 15.74 -12.24 -5.58
N ALA A 129 16.25 -12.04 -4.36
CA ALA A 129 17.24 -12.93 -3.74
C ALA A 129 16.69 -14.36 -3.63
N ARG A 130 15.45 -14.54 -3.18
CA ARG A 130 14.80 -15.85 -3.06
C ARG A 130 14.71 -16.60 -4.39
N PHE A 131 14.37 -15.90 -5.47
CA PHE A 131 14.16 -16.51 -6.79
C PHE A 131 15.37 -16.45 -7.71
N GLY A 132 16.53 -15.95 -7.23
CA GLY A 132 17.77 -15.87 -7.99
C GLY A 132 17.74 -14.87 -9.14
N MET A 133 16.98 -13.77 -8.97
CA MET A 133 16.87 -12.67 -9.93
C MET A 133 17.79 -11.52 -9.54
N THR A 134 18.29 -10.76 -10.52
CA THR A 134 18.91 -9.47 -10.23
C THR A 134 17.83 -8.42 -9.95
N CYS A 135 18.15 -7.44 -9.07
CA CYS A 135 17.20 -6.45 -8.63
C CYS A 135 17.84 -5.06 -8.60
N ASP A 136 17.23 -4.09 -9.31
CA ASP A 136 17.56 -2.68 -9.18
C ASP A 136 16.36 -1.96 -8.54
N VAL A 137 16.61 -1.18 -7.48
CA VAL A 137 15.59 -0.43 -6.76
C VAL A 137 15.85 1.05 -6.93
N TYR A 138 14.90 1.75 -7.56
CA TYR A 138 14.94 3.21 -7.76
C TYR A 138 14.37 3.91 -6.53
N MET A 139 15.13 4.82 -5.97
CA MET A 139 14.74 5.55 -4.76
C MET A 139 15.18 6.99 -4.84
N GLY A 140 14.28 7.91 -4.49
CA GLY A 140 14.61 9.33 -4.47
C GLY A 140 15.74 9.64 -3.48
N ALA A 141 16.64 10.56 -3.83
CA ALA A 141 17.80 10.87 -3.02
C ALA A 141 17.43 11.35 -1.61
N ASP A 142 16.32 12.09 -1.48
CA ASP A 142 15.84 12.56 -0.18
C ASP A 142 15.26 11.40 0.65
N ASP A 143 14.57 10.46 0.01
CA ASP A 143 14.07 9.25 0.67
C ASP A 143 15.20 8.32 1.10
N ILE A 144 16.29 8.21 0.32
CA ILE A 144 17.51 7.47 0.70
C ILE A 144 18.05 8.01 2.02
N GLN A 145 18.15 9.34 2.20
CA GLN A 145 18.63 9.94 3.43
C GLN A 145 17.72 9.65 4.63
N ARG A 146 16.39 9.66 4.40
CA ARG A 146 15.39 9.41 5.45
C ARG A 146 15.37 7.95 5.90
N GLN A 147 15.69 7.01 4.98
CA GLN A 147 15.43 5.57 5.13
C GLN A 147 16.68 4.70 4.99
N MET A 148 17.84 5.20 5.44
CA MET A 148 19.13 4.48 5.38
C MET A 148 19.10 3.03 5.88
N PRO A 149 18.36 2.67 6.97
CA PRO A 149 18.28 1.27 7.39
C PRO A 149 17.69 0.35 6.31
N ASN A 150 16.67 0.80 5.58
CA ASN A 150 16.09 0.01 4.48
C ASN A 150 17.01 -0.04 3.26
N VAL A 151 17.73 1.05 2.96
CA VAL A 151 18.76 1.06 1.90
C VAL A 151 19.84 0.01 2.20
N PHE A 152 20.28 -0.08 3.44
CA PHE A 152 21.26 -1.08 3.85
C PHE A 152 20.72 -2.52 3.74
N ARG A 153 19.45 -2.74 4.14
CA ARG A 153 18.78 -4.04 3.97
C ARG A 153 18.72 -4.47 2.51
N MET A 154 18.35 -3.57 1.59
CA MET A 154 18.32 -3.86 0.15
C MET A 154 19.68 -4.28 -0.37
N LYS A 155 20.75 -3.57 0.03
CA LYS A 155 22.13 -3.92 -0.34
C LYS A 155 22.58 -5.27 0.22
N LEU A 156 22.22 -5.61 1.47
CA LEU A 156 22.49 -6.92 2.07
C LEU A 156 21.79 -8.06 1.32
N LEU A 157 20.61 -7.80 0.74
CA LEU A 157 19.85 -8.74 -0.07
C LEU A 157 20.37 -8.84 -1.52
N GLY A 158 21.42 -8.11 -1.85
CA GLY A 158 22.06 -8.15 -3.17
C GLY A 158 21.41 -7.22 -4.21
N ALA A 159 20.46 -6.37 -3.82
CA ALA A 159 19.88 -5.39 -4.73
C ALA A 159 20.82 -4.18 -4.92
N ASN A 160 20.82 -3.63 -6.12
CA ASN A 160 21.41 -2.34 -6.42
C ASN A 160 20.38 -1.23 -6.13
N VAL A 161 20.74 -0.24 -5.33
CA VAL A 161 19.88 0.92 -5.05
C VAL A 161 20.34 2.09 -5.91
N VAL A 162 19.48 2.50 -6.84
CA VAL A 162 19.72 3.58 -7.79
C VAL A 162 19.13 4.88 -7.23
N SER A 163 20.01 5.85 -6.96
CA SER A 163 19.57 7.18 -6.50
C SER A 163 18.95 7.97 -7.63
N VAL A 164 17.78 8.57 -7.36
CA VAL A 164 17.08 9.46 -8.28
C VAL A 164 17.18 10.88 -7.77
N ASP A 165 17.98 11.70 -8.47
CA ASP A 165 18.31 13.07 -8.08
C ASP A 165 17.47 14.13 -8.83
N SER A 166 16.63 13.71 -9.77
CA SER A 166 15.75 14.57 -10.56
C SER A 166 14.40 14.84 -9.85
N GLY A 167 13.75 15.92 -10.24
CA GLY A 167 12.40 16.27 -9.80
C GLY A 167 12.32 16.53 -8.30
N SER A 168 11.29 15.95 -7.66
CA SER A 168 11.06 16.03 -6.21
C SER A 168 12.05 15.21 -5.37
N ARG A 169 12.86 14.34 -6.01
CA ARG A 169 13.81 13.43 -5.35
C ARG A 169 13.16 12.47 -4.35
N THR A 170 11.86 12.18 -4.57
CA THR A 170 11.02 11.30 -3.76
C THR A 170 10.36 10.20 -4.60
N LEU A 171 9.41 9.47 -4.02
CA LEU A 171 8.72 8.31 -4.64
C LEU A 171 8.20 8.59 -6.07
N LYS A 172 7.61 9.79 -6.32
CA LYS A 172 7.05 10.11 -7.65
C LYS A 172 8.12 10.01 -8.74
N ASP A 173 9.28 10.58 -8.52
CA ASP A 173 10.36 10.57 -9.51
C ASP A 173 11.12 9.24 -9.55
N ALA A 174 11.14 8.48 -8.46
CA ALA A 174 11.60 7.10 -8.45
C ALA A 174 10.75 6.22 -9.39
N ILE A 175 9.41 6.38 -9.39
CA ILE A 175 8.52 5.69 -10.32
C ILE A 175 8.82 6.10 -11.77
N ASN A 176 8.98 7.40 -12.03
CA ASN A 176 9.31 7.91 -13.35
C ASN A 176 10.59 7.26 -13.90
N GLU A 177 11.64 7.15 -13.08
CA GLU A 177 12.92 6.58 -13.51
C GLU A 177 12.83 5.07 -13.72
N ALA A 178 12.14 4.35 -12.82
CA ALA A 178 11.88 2.93 -12.98
C ALA A 178 11.11 2.63 -14.29
N MET A 179 10.11 3.46 -14.63
CA MET A 179 9.37 3.32 -15.90
C MET A 179 10.24 3.59 -17.13
N ARG A 180 11.15 4.58 -17.08
CA ARG A 180 12.10 4.84 -18.17
C ARG A 180 13.05 3.65 -18.38
N GLU A 181 13.60 3.10 -17.30
CA GLU A 181 14.45 1.92 -17.39
C GLU A 181 13.69 0.71 -17.91
N TRP A 182 12.43 0.55 -17.52
CA TRP A 182 11.61 -0.55 -18.03
C TRP A 182 11.40 -0.46 -19.54
N VAL A 183 11.09 0.75 -20.07
CA VAL A 183 11.01 0.99 -21.52
C VAL A 183 12.28 0.56 -22.24
N ALA A 184 13.44 0.82 -21.65
CA ALA A 184 14.74 0.49 -22.25
C ALA A 184 15.07 -1.00 -22.27
N ARG A 185 14.45 -1.80 -21.38
CA ARG A 185 14.83 -3.22 -21.13
C ARG A 185 13.65 -4.15 -20.92
N VAL A 186 12.57 -3.99 -21.67
CA VAL A 186 11.33 -4.78 -21.52
C VAL A 186 11.51 -6.28 -21.69
N ASP A 187 12.47 -6.70 -22.52
CA ASP A 187 12.64 -8.10 -22.91
C ASP A 187 13.07 -8.99 -21.73
N ASP A 188 14.00 -8.52 -20.90
CA ASP A 188 14.61 -9.29 -19.80
C ASP A 188 14.15 -8.86 -18.42
N THR A 189 13.42 -7.76 -18.32
CA THR A 189 13.10 -7.08 -17.06
C THR A 189 11.61 -7.10 -16.76
N PHE A 190 11.27 -7.42 -15.51
CA PHE A 190 9.93 -7.29 -14.95
C PHE A 190 9.90 -6.11 -13.97
N TYR A 191 8.92 -5.24 -14.12
CA TYR A 191 8.71 -4.15 -13.15
C TYR A 191 7.76 -4.61 -12.05
N ILE A 192 8.27 -4.74 -10.81
CA ILE A 192 7.46 -5.04 -9.63
C ILE A 192 6.92 -3.73 -9.07
N ILE A 193 5.65 -3.40 -9.35
CA ILE A 193 5.00 -2.19 -8.83
C ILE A 193 4.56 -2.42 -7.38
N GLY A 194 4.88 -1.45 -6.52
CA GLY A 194 4.70 -1.54 -5.07
C GLY A 194 3.31 -1.19 -4.55
N THR A 195 2.38 -0.79 -5.41
CA THR A 195 1.05 -0.35 -4.98
C THR A 195 -0.04 -0.74 -5.99
N ALA A 196 -1.32 -0.64 -5.59
CA ALA A 196 -2.48 -0.93 -6.45
C ALA A 196 -2.77 0.25 -7.40
N ALA A 197 -1.74 0.70 -8.11
CA ALA A 197 -1.75 1.80 -9.07
C ALA A 197 -0.88 1.42 -10.29
N GLY A 198 -0.80 2.30 -11.27
CA GLY A 198 -0.08 2.01 -12.53
C GLY A 198 -1.01 1.60 -13.66
N PRO A 199 -0.43 1.34 -14.85
CA PRO A 199 -1.22 0.94 -16.02
C PRO A 199 -1.84 -0.45 -15.81
N ALA A 200 -2.96 -0.74 -16.48
CA ALA A 200 -3.51 -2.09 -16.50
C ALA A 200 -2.45 -3.10 -17.01
N PRO A 201 -2.32 -4.30 -16.40
CA PRO A 201 -3.20 -4.92 -15.41
C PRO A 201 -2.78 -4.71 -13.93
N TYR A 202 -1.78 -3.86 -13.63
CA TYR A 202 -1.20 -3.75 -12.29
C TYR A 202 -2.20 -3.51 -11.15
N PRO A 203 -3.18 -2.59 -11.26
CA PRO A 203 -4.10 -2.35 -10.14
C PRO A 203 -4.85 -3.59 -9.72
N GLU A 204 -5.39 -4.36 -10.67
CA GLU A 204 -6.08 -5.62 -10.42
C GLU A 204 -5.14 -6.69 -9.85
N MET A 205 -3.99 -6.87 -10.48
CA MET A 205 -3.01 -7.88 -10.08
C MET A 205 -2.51 -7.65 -8.64
N VAL A 206 -2.16 -6.41 -8.30
CA VAL A 206 -1.71 -6.06 -6.95
C VAL A 206 -2.83 -6.26 -5.93
N ARG A 207 -4.07 -5.84 -6.25
CA ARG A 207 -5.24 -6.11 -5.42
C ARG A 207 -5.37 -7.60 -5.13
N ASP A 208 -5.35 -8.44 -6.14
CA ASP A 208 -5.60 -9.88 -6.01
C ASP A 208 -4.53 -10.54 -5.12
N PHE A 209 -3.25 -10.15 -5.23
CA PHE A 209 -2.19 -10.63 -4.33
C PHE A 209 -2.31 -10.08 -2.90
N GLN A 210 -2.93 -8.92 -2.70
CA GLN A 210 -3.14 -8.34 -1.38
C GLN A 210 -4.45 -8.79 -0.71
N CYS A 211 -5.40 -9.36 -1.46
CA CYS A 211 -6.71 -9.80 -0.90
C CYS A 211 -6.59 -10.85 0.20
N VAL A 212 -5.44 -11.51 0.33
CA VAL A 212 -5.14 -12.41 1.45
C VAL A 212 -5.35 -11.72 2.80
N ILE A 213 -5.12 -10.40 2.90
CA ILE A 213 -5.33 -9.59 4.12
C ILE A 213 -6.79 -9.68 4.57
N GLY A 214 -7.72 -9.31 3.70
CA GLY A 214 -9.14 -9.27 4.02
C GLY A 214 -9.78 -10.66 4.08
N ASN A 215 -9.33 -11.60 3.25
CA ASN A 215 -9.81 -12.99 3.31
C ASN A 215 -9.52 -13.61 4.67
N GLU A 216 -8.27 -13.54 5.13
CA GLU A 216 -7.90 -14.01 6.47
C GLU A 216 -8.62 -13.23 7.58
N ALA A 217 -8.75 -11.92 7.43
CA ALA A 217 -9.43 -11.08 8.42
C ALA A 217 -10.89 -11.49 8.60
N LYS A 218 -11.62 -11.82 7.53
CA LYS A 218 -13.02 -12.29 7.60
C LYS A 218 -13.15 -13.57 8.41
N GLU A 219 -12.29 -14.55 8.15
CA GLU A 219 -12.27 -15.83 8.88
C GLU A 219 -11.90 -15.63 10.35
N GLN A 220 -10.84 -14.87 10.60
CA GLN A 220 -10.33 -14.60 11.94
C GLN A 220 -11.30 -13.78 12.81
N MET A 221 -12.02 -12.82 12.24
CA MET A 221 -13.05 -12.08 12.97
C MET A 221 -14.25 -12.96 13.33
N LEU A 222 -14.69 -13.84 12.43
CA LEU A 222 -15.71 -14.85 12.75
C LEU A 222 -15.25 -15.79 13.86
N GLU A 223 -14.00 -16.24 13.83
CA GLU A 223 -13.44 -17.10 14.88
C GLU A 223 -13.32 -16.36 16.23
N ALA A 224 -12.86 -15.11 16.21
CA ALA A 224 -12.56 -14.35 17.43
C ALA A 224 -13.81 -13.80 18.13
N ILE A 225 -14.79 -13.29 17.38
CA ILE A 225 -15.95 -12.58 17.93
C ILE A 225 -17.31 -13.03 17.38
N GLY A 226 -17.34 -14.04 16.50
CA GLY A 226 -18.55 -14.61 15.93
C GLY A 226 -19.26 -13.73 14.88
N ARG A 227 -18.66 -12.62 14.46
CA ARG A 227 -19.23 -11.68 13.48
C ARG A 227 -18.13 -10.89 12.75
N GLN A 228 -18.51 -10.16 11.70
CA GLN A 228 -17.63 -9.20 11.06
C GLN A 228 -17.51 -7.89 11.87
N PRO A 229 -16.44 -7.09 11.66
CA PRO A 229 -16.32 -5.78 12.31
C PRO A 229 -17.40 -4.80 11.82
N ASP A 230 -17.71 -3.79 12.62
CA ASP A 230 -18.59 -2.69 12.19
C ASP A 230 -17.87 -1.74 11.22
N VAL A 231 -16.56 -1.58 11.40
CA VAL A 231 -15.71 -0.74 10.56
C VAL A 231 -14.39 -1.45 10.26
N ALA A 232 -13.98 -1.47 8.99
CA ALA A 232 -12.62 -1.82 8.57
C ALA A 232 -11.92 -0.55 8.07
N VAL A 233 -10.74 -0.25 8.64
CA VAL A 233 -10.00 0.99 8.35
C VAL A 233 -8.56 0.69 7.96
N ALA A 234 -8.04 1.40 6.96
CA ALA A 234 -6.66 1.30 6.49
C ALA A 234 -6.14 2.66 6.01
N CYS A 235 -4.83 2.88 6.12
CA CYS A 235 -4.19 4.05 5.53
C CYS A 235 -4.10 3.92 4.01
N VAL A 236 -4.16 5.06 3.31
CA VAL A 236 -4.17 5.11 1.85
C VAL A 236 -3.15 6.12 1.33
N GLY A 237 -2.13 5.62 0.62
CA GLY A 237 -1.33 6.36 -0.34
C GLY A 237 -1.73 5.88 -1.73
N GLY A 238 -0.92 5.05 -2.40
CA GLY A 238 -1.38 4.31 -3.58
C GLY A 238 -2.42 3.23 -3.27
N GLY A 239 -2.56 2.81 -2.02
CA GLY A 239 -3.72 2.07 -1.49
C GLY A 239 -3.63 0.55 -1.49
N SER A 240 -2.47 -0.08 -1.72
CA SER A 240 -2.40 -1.56 -1.81
C SER A 240 -2.81 -2.30 -0.55
N ASN A 241 -2.43 -1.80 0.65
CA ASN A 241 -2.84 -2.41 1.90
C ASN A 241 -4.34 -2.26 2.14
N ALA A 242 -4.88 -1.10 1.77
CA ALA A 242 -6.29 -0.78 1.95
C ALA A 242 -7.17 -1.62 1.02
N ILE A 243 -6.85 -1.70 -0.27
CA ILE A 243 -7.64 -2.52 -1.20
C ILE A 243 -7.55 -4.01 -0.84
N GLY A 244 -6.38 -4.48 -0.35
CA GLY A 244 -6.21 -5.85 0.13
C GLY A 244 -7.13 -6.19 1.32
N LEU A 245 -7.37 -5.24 2.23
CA LEU A 245 -8.36 -5.38 3.28
C LEU A 245 -9.78 -5.20 2.74
N PHE A 246 -10.05 -4.17 1.94
CA PHE A 246 -11.41 -3.75 1.57
C PHE A 246 -12.07 -4.66 0.55
N TYR A 247 -11.33 -5.14 -0.46
CA TYR A 247 -11.92 -5.88 -1.57
C TYR A 247 -12.76 -7.08 -1.12
N PRO A 248 -12.31 -7.95 -0.19
CA PRO A 248 -13.14 -9.04 0.33
C PRO A 248 -14.38 -8.57 1.12
N TYR A 249 -14.41 -7.31 1.56
CA TYR A 249 -15.53 -6.71 2.28
C TYR A 249 -16.44 -5.83 1.41
N ILE A 250 -16.15 -5.66 0.11
CA ILE A 250 -16.95 -4.76 -0.75
C ILE A 250 -18.43 -5.13 -0.74
N GLU A 251 -18.76 -6.42 -0.77
CA GLU A 251 -20.14 -6.91 -0.78
C GLU A 251 -20.76 -7.01 0.62
N GLU A 252 -19.99 -6.85 1.69
CA GLU A 252 -20.47 -6.85 3.07
C GLU A 252 -21.03 -5.48 3.46
N GLU A 253 -22.29 -5.21 3.08
CA GLU A 253 -22.95 -3.90 3.27
C GLU A 253 -22.97 -3.43 4.73
N ASN A 254 -22.94 -4.36 5.69
CA ASN A 254 -22.94 -4.06 7.12
C ASN A 254 -21.55 -3.66 7.65
N VAL A 255 -20.49 -3.80 6.85
CA VAL A 255 -19.14 -3.37 7.20
C VAL A 255 -18.84 -2.04 6.54
N ARG A 256 -18.67 -1.00 7.35
CA ARG A 256 -18.23 0.32 6.88
C ARG A 256 -16.75 0.26 6.52
N LEU A 257 -16.36 0.79 5.36
CA LEU A 257 -14.98 0.82 4.90
C LEU A 257 -14.45 2.25 4.94
N VAL A 258 -13.28 2.46 5.55
CA VAL A 258 -12.71 3.80 5.74
C VAL A 258 -11.24 3.81 5.30
N GLY A 259 -10.95 4.61 4.26
CA GLY A 259 -9.60 4.92 3.80
C GLY A 259 -9.10 6.21 4.45
N VAL A 260 -7.90 6.17 5.04
CA VAL A 260 -7.31 7.33 5.71
C VAL A 260 -6.11 7.81 4.92
N GLU A 261 -6.26 8.94 4.24
CA GLU A 261 -5.21 9.60 3.49
C GLU A 261 -4.31 10.44 4.42
N ALA A 262 -3.10 10.81 3.94
CA ALA A 262 -2.19 11.67 4.69
C ALA A 262 -2.65 13.14 4.63
N GLY A 263 -3.18 13.64 5.72
CA GLY A 263 -3.62 15.04 5.87
C GLY A 263 -2.48 16.04 6.04
N GLY A 264 -1.24 15.56 6.26
CA GLY A 264 -0.07 16.43 6.42
C GLY A 264 -0.30 17.52 7.46
N LEU A 265 -0.10 18.78 7.05
CA LEU A 265 -0.40 19.94 7.88
C LEU A 265 -1.87 20.40 7.81
N GLY A 266 -2.69 19.76 6.97
CA GLY A 266 -4.10 20.03 6.77
C GLY A 266 -4.44 20.14 5.29
N VAL A 267 -5.61 19.62 4.87
CA VAL A 267 -6.08 19.65 3.47
C VAL A 267 -6.44 21.05 2.94
N ASP A 268 -6.51 22.04 3.82
CA ASP A 268 -6.67 23.46 3.55
C ASP A 268 -5.32 24.16 3.29
N THR A 269 -4.19 23.45 3.40
CA THR A 269 -2.84 23.88 3.06
C THR A 269 -2.34 23.15 1.82
N PRO A 270 -1.23 23.56 1.18
CA PRO A 270 -0.62 22.79 0.10
C PRO A 270 0.14 21.55 0.61
N ASP A 271 0.36 21.42 1.91
CA ASP A 271 1.23 20.42 2.53
C ASP A 271 0.44 19.20 3.01
N HIS A 272 -0.09 18.42 2.07
CA HIS A 272 -0.79 17.15 2.31
C HIS A 272 -0.60 16.17 1.13
N ALA A 273 -1.08 14.93 1.26
CA ALA A 273 -1.12 13.90 0.20
C ALA A 273 -2.48 13.18 0.24
N ALA A 274 -3.57 13.95 0.03
CA ALA A 274 -4.94 13.47 0.18
C ALA A 274 -5.80 13.83 -1.05
N PRO A 275 -5.57 13.19 -2.22
CA PRO A 275 -6.23 13.56 -3.47
C PRO A 275 -7.75 13.41 -3.44
N ILE A 276 -8.32 12.40 -2.77
CA ILE A 276 -9.78 12.24 -2.69
C ILE A 276 -10.38 13.26 -1.72
N THR A 277 -9.85 13.32 -0.50
CA THR A 277 -10.44 14.20 0.55
C THR A 277 -10.32 15.68 0.21
N SER A 278 -9.24 16.09 -0.47
CA SER A 278 -9.09 17.46 -0.98
C SER A 278 -9.90 17.74 -2.23
N LYS A 279 -10.60 16.74 -2.79
CA LYS A 279 -11.37 16.82 -4.04
C LYS A 279 -10.49 17.24 -5.24
N ALA A 280 -9.30 16.69 -5.32
CA ALA A 280 -8.41 16.90 -6.45
C ALA A 280 -9.09 16.49 -7.77
N PRO A 281 -8.79 17.16 -8.90
CA PRO A 281 -9.34 16.77 -10.20
C PRO A 281 -8.81 15.40 -10.65
N ILE A 282 -9.48 14.80 -11.64
CA ILE A 282 -9.02 13.58 -12.29
C ILE A 282 -7.89 13.95 -13.27
N GLY A 283 -6.81 13.18 -13.23
CA GLY A 283 -5.66 13.33 -14.11
C GLY A 283 -5.02 12.01 -14.46
N VAL A 284 -3.96 12.05 -15.25
CA VAL A 284 -3.17 10.88 -15.66
C VAL A 284 -1.76 11.01 -15.09
N LEU A 285 -1.34 9.99 -14.35
CA LEU A 285 0.02 9.89 -13.80
C LEU A 285 0.46 8.42 -13.81
N HIS A 286 1.73 8.16 -14.12
CA HIS A 286 2.32 6.81 -14.10
C HIS A 286 1.52 5.74 -14.87
N GLY A 287 0.90 6.15 -15.97
CA GLY A 287 0.23 5.25 -16.90
C GLY A 287 -1.24 4.91 -16.59
N PHE A 288 -1.86 5.58 -15.64
CA PHE A 288 -3.28 5.38 -15.29
C PHE A 288 -3.99 6.70 -14.95
N ARG A 289 -5.31 6.70 -15.05
CA ARG A 289 -6.19 7.83 -14.73
C ARG A 289 -6.78 7.67 -13.33
N SER A 290 -6.72 8.73 -12.52
CA SER A 290 -7.20 8.70 -11.13
C SER A 290 -7.40 10.12 -10.58
N TYR A 291 -7.88 10.29 -9.34
CA TYR A 291 -7.75 11.55 -8.63
C TYR A 291 -6.26 11.89 -8.46
N LEU A 292 -5.91 13.13 -8.79
CA LEU A 292 -4.51 13.58 -8.85
C LEU A 292 -4.37 15.01 -8.35
N MET A 293 -3.47 15.23 -7.41
CA MET A 293 -3.10 16.58 -6.98
C MET A 293 -2.32 17.27 -8.09
N GLN A 294 -2.99 18.17 -8.79
CA GLN A 294 -2.46 18.93 -9.94
C GLN A 294 -3.03 20.35 -9.94
N ASP A 295 -2.30 21.27 -10.57
CA ASP A 295 -2.73 22.64 -10.78
C ASP A 295 -3.73 22.76 -11.96
N GLU A 296 -4.18 23.97 -12.22
CA GLU A 296 -5.08 24.30 -13.33
C GLU A 296 -4.55 24.00 -14.73
N ASN A 297 -3.21 23.87 -14.86
CA ASN A 297 -2.52 23.53 -16.10
C ASN A 297 -2.21 22.02 -16.19
N GLY A 298 -2.67 21.21 -15.21
CA GLY A 298 -2.41 19.78 -15.17
C GLY A 298 -1.01 19.41 -14.68
N GLN A 299 -0.26 20.35 -14.09
CA GLN A 299 1.04 20.04 -13.50
C GLN A 299 0.86 19.42 -12.13
N VAL A 300 1.55 18.30 -11.89
CA VAL A 300 1.49 17.58 -10.62
C VAL A 300 2.06 18.46 -9.50
N LEU A 301 1.27 18.65 -8.45
CA LEU A 301 1.67 19.40 -7.27
C LEU A 301 2.62 18.59 -6.39
N GLY A 302 3.45 19.31 -5.62
CA GLY A 302 4.19 18.70 -4.52
C GLY A 302 3.24 18.19 -3.44
N THR A 303 3.67 17.17 -2.72
CA THR A 303 2.93 16.56 -1.61
C THR A 303 3.75 16.61 -0.34
N HIS A 304 3.10 16.44 0.80
CA HIS A 304 3.74 16.32 2.10
C HIS A 304 3.05 15.28 2.97
N SER A 305 3.84 14.46 3.63
CA SER A 305 3.43 13.57 4.71
C SER A 305 4.61 13.28 5.63
N VAL A 306 4.38 13.17 6.93
CA VAL A 306 5.35 12.64 7.88
C VAL A 306 5.75 11.21 7.53
N SER A 307 4.89 10.50 6.81
CA SER A 307 5.11 9.14 6.31
C SER A 307 5.50 9.14 4.83
N ALA A 308 6.74 8.75 4.53
CA ALA A 308 7.23 8.67 3.15
C ALA A 308 6.43 7.69 2.27
N GLY A 309 5.80 6.66 2.85
CA GLY A 309 4.99 5.69 2.11
C GLY A 309 3.60 6.19 1.71
N LEU A 310 3.14 7.32 2.27
CA LEU A 310 1.89 7.99 1.90
C LEU A 310 2.12 9.28 1.11
N ASP A 311 3.36 9.70 0.92
CA ASP A 311 3.74 10.92 0.21
C ASP A 311 3.67 10.71 -1.30
N TYR A 312 2.46 10.74 -1.84
CA TYR A 312 2.15 10.47 -3.24
C TYR A 312 0.95 11.30 -3.72
N PRO A 313 1.05 11.99 -4.88
CA PRO A 313 0.02 12.91 -5.34
C PRO A 313 -1.21 12.27 -5.96
N GLY A 314 -1.18 10.97 -6.23
CA GLY A 314 -2.30 10.21 -6.81
C GLY A 314 -2.80 9.13 -5.86
N ILE A 315 -3.76 8.35 -6.34
CA ILE A 315 -4.34 7.21 -5.60
C ILE A 315 -4.69 6.08 -6.56
N GLY A 316 -4.73 4.85 -6.10
CA GLY A 316 -5.14 3.71 -6.92
C GLY A 316 -6.50 3.90 -7.58
N PRO A 317 -6.67 3.51 -8.85
CA PRO A 317 -7.89 3.77 -9.61
C PRO A 317 -9.12 3.09 -9.01
N GLU A 318 -8.96 1.92 -8.40
CA GLU A 318 -10.06 1.23 -7.72
C GLU A 318 -10.54 2.02 -6.49
N HIS A 319 -9.64 2.67 -5.74
CA HIS A 319 -10.02 3.56 -4.65
C HIS A 319 -10.81 4.77 -5.14
N SER A 320 -10.40 5.37 -6.26
CA SER A 320 -11.15 6.45 -6.89
C SER A 320 -12.57 6.03 -7.25
N HIS A 321 -12.71 4.87 -7.87
CA HIS A 321 -14.02 4.30 -8.21
C HIS A 321 -14.86 3.97 -6.96
N LEU A 322 -14.27 3.39 -5.93
CA LEU A 322 -14.97 3.06 -4.68
C LEU A 322 -15.45 4.31 -3.94
N ASN A 323 -14.74 5.45 -4.08
CA ASN A 323 -15.20 6.75 -3.64
C ASN A 323 -16.42 7.23 -4.45
N ASP A 324 -16.35 7.16 -5.77
CA ASP A 324 -17.41 7.66 -6.65
C ASP A 324 -18.74 6.93 -6.45
N ILE A 325 -18.68 5.62 -6.20
CA ILE A 325 -19.86 4.81 -5.88
C ILE A 325 -20.23 4.84 -4.38
N ASN A 326 -19.55 5.65 -3.57
CA ASN A 326 -19.76 5.78 -2.13
C ASN A 326 -19.69 4.46 -1.34
N ARG A 327 -18.86 3.51 -1.78
CA ARG A 327 -18.65 2.26 -1.04
C ARG A 327 -17.60 2.39 0.06
N VAL A 328 -16.58 3.21 -0.16
CA VAL A 328 -15.52 3.51 0.82
C VAL A 328 -15.58 4.99 1.15
N GLU A 329 -15.59 5.30 2.44
CA GLU A 329 -15.43 6.68 2.94
C GLU A 329 -13.95 7.02 2.99
N TYR A 330 -13.55 8.16 2.42
CA TYR A 330 -12.18 8.66 2.54
C TYR A 330 -12.13 9.87 3.47
N THR A 331 -11.09 9.91 4.29
CA THR A 331 -10.83 10.97 5.26
C THR A 331 -9.33 11.11 5.47
N VAL A 332 -8.91 12.04 6.30
CA VAL A 332 -7.51 12.28 6.59
C VAL A 332 -7.17 12.10 8.07
N ALA A 333 -5.91 11.79 8.33
CA ALA A 333 -5.25 12.05 9.59
C ALA A 333 -4.07 13.00 9.33
N LYS A 334 -3.89 14.02 10.20
CA LYS A 334 -2.77 14.94 10.15
C LYS A 334 -1.51 14.32 10.74
N ASP A 335 -0.37 14.93 10.47
CA ASP A 335 0.93 14.44 10.95
C ASP A 335 0.99 14.34 12.49
N ASP A 336 0.45 15.32 13.21
CA ASP A 336 0.38 15.32 14.67
C ASP A 336 -0.55 14.23 15.21
N GLU A 337 -1.72 14.02 14.57
CA GLU A 337 -2.66 12.95 14.92
C GLU A 337 -2.02 11.57 14.71
N ALA A 338 -1.26 11.38 13.61
CA ALA A 338 -0.54 10.14 13.32
C ALA A 338 0.58 9.88 14.34
N LEU A 339 1.34 10.90 14.75
CA LEU A 339 2.38 10.78 15.78
C LEU A 339 1.80 10.49 17.16
N GLU A 340 0.67 11.09 17.54
CA GLU A 340 -0.03 10.77 18.76
C GLU A 340 -0.52 9.30 18.79
N ALA A 341 -1.11 8.85 17.68
CA ALA A 341 -1.56 7.46 17.54
C ALA A 341 -0.41 6.44 17.60
N PHE A 342 0.73 6.80 16.98
CA PHE A 342 1.98 6.04 17.10
C PHE A 342 2.36 5.84 18.58
N ASP A 343 2.38 6.93 19.36
CA ASP A 343 2.74 6.89 20.77
C ASP A 343 1.75 6.08 21.61
N LEU A 344 0.45 6.26 21.36
CA LEU A 344 -0.60 5.53 22.07
C LEU A 344 -0.46 4.02 21.86
N LEU A 345 -0.26 3.58 20.62
CA LEU A 345 -0.09 2.16 20.32
C LEU A 345 1.17 1.58 20.97
N CYS A 346 2.28 2.34 20.94
CA CYS A 346 3.51 1.95 21.65
C CYS A 346 3.30 1.78 23.15
N ARG A 347 2.62 2.73 23.80
CA ARG A 347 2.46 2.75 25.26
C ARG A 347 1.44 1.73 25.77
N PHE A 348 0.34 1.55 25.05
CA PHE A 348 -0.75 0.69 25.53
C PHE A 348 -0.60 -0.75 25.07
N GLU A 349 -0.05 -0.99 23.87
CA GLU A 349 0.03 -2.35 23.31
C GLU A 349 1.46 -2.86 23.14
N GLY A 350 2.48 -2.02 23.34
CA GLY A 350 3.88 -2.41 23.09
C GLY A 350 4.17 -2.68 21.60
N ILE A 351 3.39 -2.08 20.71
CA ILE A 351 3.50 -2.25 19.26
C ILE A 351 4.00 -0.94 18.68
N ILE A 352 5.12 -0.97 17.95
CA ILE A 352 5.68 0.18 17.24
C ILE A 352 5.17 0.12 15.80
N PRO A 353 4.12 0.90 15.43
CA PRO A 353 3.55 0.89 14.09
C PRO A 353 4.44 1.66 13.11
N ALA A 354 4.36 1.35 11.81
CA ALA A 354 4.85 2.27 10.80
C ALA A 354 4.06 3.58 10.82
N LEU A 355 4.70 4.71 10.47
CA LEU A 355 4.01 6.01 10.37
C LEU A 355 2.83 5.97 9.40
N GLU A 356 2.92 5.15 8.34
CA GLU A 356 1.81 4.88 7.43
C GLU A 356 0.60 4.34 8.20
N SER A 357 0.78 3.25 8.94
CA SER A 357 -0.28 2.59 9.71
C SER A 357 -0.85 3.48 10.81
N SER A 358 -0.02 4.38 11.34
CA SER A 358 -0.42 5.32 12.40
C SER A 358 -1.55 6.24 11.98
N HIS A 359 -1.68 6.56 10.68
CA HIS A 359 -2.82 7.32 10.16
C HIS A 359 -4.15 6.57 10.32
N ALA A 360 -4.17 5.26 10.05
CA ALA A 360 -5.36 4.45 10.28
C ALA A 360 -5.66 4.28 11.78
N VAL A 361 -4.63 4.12 12.62
CA VAL A 361 -4.77 4.09 14.08
C VAL A 361 -5.30 5.43 14.60
N ALA A 362 -4.85 6.57 14.06
CA ALA A 362 -5.34 7.91 14.43
C ALA A 362 -6.85 8.05 14.20
N TRP A 363 -7.34 7.54 13.08
CA TRP A 363 -8.78 7.50 12.84
C TRP A 363 -9.51 6.68 13.91
N ALA A 364 -8.99 5.51 14.25
CA ALA A 364 -9.58 4.66 15.29
C ALA A 364 -9.56 5.36 16.67
N VAL A 365 -8.46 5.98 17.05
CA VAL A 365 -8.30 6.76 18.29
C VAL A 365 -9.35 7.87 18.38
N LYS A 366 -9.56 8.60 17.29
CA LYS A 366 -10.50 9.74 17.22
C LYS A 366 -11.97 9.31 17.22
N ASN A 367 -12.28 8.11 16.72
CA ASN A 367 -13.65 7.67 16.51
C ASN A 367 -14.15 6.61 17.49
N ALA A 368 -13.27 5.75 18.03
CA ALA A 368 -13.67 4.74 19.03
C ALA A 368 -14.47 5.32 20.22
N PRO A 369 -14.09 6.48 20.83
CA PRO A 369 -14.85 7.07 21.92
C PRO A 369 -16.28 7.49 21.57
N LYS A 370 -16.58 7.66 20.28
CA LYS A 370 -17.90 8.09 19.77
C LYS A 370 -18.80 6.91 19.42
N MET A 371 -18.30 5.71 19.48
CA MET A 371 -18.97 4.47 19.13
C MET A 371 -19.33 3.69 20.40
N SER A 372 -20.28 2.77 20.31
CA SER A 372 -20.68 1.94 21.44
C SER A 372 -19.63 0.84 21.74
N LYS A 373 -19.61 0.34 23.01
CA LYS A 373 -18.61 -0.64 23.48
C LYS A 373 -18.72 -2.02 22.81
N ASP A 374 -19.85 -2.32 22.22
CA ASP A 374 -20.11 -3.55 21.47
C ASP A 374 -19.71 -3.46 20.00
N GLN A 375 -19.44 -2.25 19.51
CA GLN A 375 -18.93 -2.04 18.15
C GLN A 375 -17.43 -2.34 18.06
N VAL A 376 -17.02 -2.74 16.84
CA VAL A 376 -15.67 -3.21 16.57
C VAL A 376 -15.07 -2.47 15.37
N ILE A 377 -13.88 -1.92 15.56
CA ILE A 377 -13.05 -1.32 14.54
C ILE A 377 -11.89 -2.28 14.23
N LEU A 378 -11.79 -2.75 12.99
CA LEU A 378 -10.63 -3.51 12.50
C LEU A 378 -9.69 -2.57 11.77
N VAL A 379 -8.50 -2.36 12.29
CA VAL A 379 -7.44 -1.55 11.68
C VAL A 379 -6.44 -2.45 10.96
N ASN A 380 -6.13 -2.17 9.69
CA ASN A 380 -5.02 -2.82 9.02
C ASN A 380 -3.69 -2.19 9.48
N LEU A 381 -2.97 -2.88 10.37
CA LEU A 381 -1.63 -2.48 10.81
C LEU A 381 -0.61 -2.91 9.75
N SER A 382 -0.48 -2.11 8.70
CA SER A 382 0.13 -2.46 7.42
C SER A 382 1.63 -2.66 7.45
N GLY A 383 2.32 -2.16 8.49
CA GLY A 383 3.77 -2.31 8.66
C GLY A 383 4.26 -1.90 10.04
N ARG A 384 5.49 -2.32 10.37
CA ARG A 384 6.16 -1.99 11.63
C ARG A 384 7.03 -0.74 11.50
N GLY A 385 7.23 -0.06 12.63
CA GLY A 385 7.85 1.26 12.71
C GLY A 385 9.36 1.28 12.94
N ASP A 386 10.06 0.14 12.95
CA ASP A 386 11.52 0.13 13.14
C ASP A 386 12.28 1.05 12.16
N LYS A 387 11.75 1.19 10.95
CA LYS A 387 12.29 2.07 9.92
C LYS A 387 12.13 3.56 10.24
N ASP A 388 11.15 3.90 11.08
CA ASP A 388 10.71 5.28 11.35
C ASP A 388 11.30 5.85 12.63
N ILE A 389 12.02 5.05 13.42
CA ILE A 389 12.53 5.42 14.74
C ILE A 389 13.36 6.72 14.67
N ASN A 390 14.28 6.84 13.69
CA ASN A 390 15.10 8.03 13.53
C ASN A 390 14.26 9.28 13.19
N THR A 391 13.23 9.11 12.34
CA THR A 391 12.31 10.19 11.97
C THR A 391 11.50 10.65 13.18
N VAL A 392 10.93 9.68 13.92
CA VAL A 392 10.15 9.97 15.12
C VAL A 392 11.01 10.63 16.20
N ALA A 393 12.24 10.13 16.43
CA ALA A 393 13.18 10.72 17.40
C ALA A 393 13.47 12.18 17.05
N LYS A 394 13.81 12.46 15.77
CA LYS A 394 14.07 13.83 15.29
C LYS A 394 12.85 14.74 15.49
N LEU A 395 11.64 14.28 15.18
CA LEU A 395 10.41 15.07 15.37
C LEU A 395 10.12 15.35 16.84
N LYS A 396 10.56 14.47 17.74
CA LYS A 396 10.46 14.65 19.20
C LYS A 396 11.63 15.39 19.82
N GLY A 397 12.61 15.85 19.03
CA GLY A 397 13.80 16.52 19.53
C GLY A 397 14.76 15.62 20.31
N ILE A 398 14.73 14.31 20.05
CA ILE A 398 15.60 13.30 20.68
C ILE A 398 16.75 13.00 19.74
N GLU A 399 17.98 13.16 20.19
CA GLU A 399 19.19 12.70 19.48
C GLU A 399 19.43 11.22 19.81
N LEU A 400 19.67 10.40 18.75
CA LEU A 400 19.96 8.96 18.84
C LEU A 400 21.43 8.68 18.64
#